data_f42def83a504cf3e0d3425090191f242
#
_entry.id   f42def83a504cf3e0d3425090191f242
#
_cell.length_a   1.000
_cell.length_b   1.000
_cell.length_c   1.000
_cell.angle_alpha   90.00
_cell.angle_beta   90.00
_cell.angle_gamma   90.00
#
_symmetry.space_group_name_H-M   'P 1'
#
loop_
_entity.id
_entity.type
_entity.pdbx_description
1 polymer ?
#
loop_
_entity_poly.entity_id
_entity_poly.type
_entity_poly.pdbx_seq_one_letter_code
_entity_poly.pdbx_strand_id
1 'polypeptide(L)'
;MIFWCAALLCSVQGVAGACDRREPTRETNPGPHDYSLGTADHKLWHEGDGGEPLFFRARVLDTCGRPVAGARVQILHANQHGDHEADRWRADLESDHSGAFTMLTVFPGDTGGIARHIHFMITHSAHRQLVTRLFFKNDPGLDHGIEALAMVLEEIERDNRKAWLASYEFVLTPK
;
A
#
# COMPACT_ATOMS: atom_id res chain seq x y z
N MET A 1 66.43 24.54 10.84
CA MET A 1 65.10 25.09 10.70
C MET A 1 64.18 23.98 10.20
N ILE A 2 63.32 23.47 11.09
CA ILE A 2 62.37 22.40 10.74
C ILE A 2 61.00 23.02 10.73
N PHE A 3 60.36 23.09 9.55
CA PHE A 3 59.00 23.59 9.39
C PHE A 3 58.00 22.45 9.64
N TRP A 4 57.23 22.61 10.67
CA TRP A 4 56.07 21.75 10.92
C TRP A 4 54.88 22.29 10.09
N CYS A 5 54.39 21.46 9.17
CA CYS A 5 53.17 21.75 8.42
C CYS A 5 52.01 21.13 9.21
N ALA A 6 51.19 21.93 9.85
CA ALA A 6 49.97 21.52 10.52
C ALA A 6 48.89 21.28 9.48
N ALA A 7 48.50 20.01 9.27
CA ALA A 7 47.36 19.68 8.43
C ALA A 7 46.06 19.95 9.21
N LEU A 8 45.31 20.96 8.77
CA LEU A 8 43.95 21.21 9.25
C LEU A 8 43.00 20.13 8.68
N LEU A 9 42.59 19.20 9.52
CA LEU A 9 41.50 18.29 9.21
C LEU A 9 40.18 19.05 9.32
N CYS A 10 39.64 19.46 8.18
CA CYS A 10 38.29 20.03 8.08
C CYS A 10 37.27 18.88 8.17
N SER A 11 36.70 18.64 9.34
CA SER A 11 35.58 17.72 9.52
C SER A 11 34.32 18.34 8.90
N VAL A 12 33.94 17.87 7.72
CA VAL A 12 32.64 18.16 7.14
C VAL A 12 31.59 17.42 7.96
N GLN A 13 31.01 18.09 8.94
CA GLN A 13 29.78 17.62 9.58
C GLN A 13 28.66 17.77 8.55
N GLY A 14 28.27 16.67 7.92
CA GLY A 14 27.08 16.59 7.10
C GLY A 14 25.87 16.95 7.97
N VAL A 15 25.30 18.13 7.75
CA VAL A 15 24.00 18.49 8.28
C VAL A 15 23.00 17.51 7.66
N ALA A 16 22.50 16.56 8.44
CA ALA A 16 21.36 15.75 8.04
C ALA A 16 20.19 16.71 7.82
N GLY A 17 19.94 17.08 6.56
CA GLY A 17 18.86 17.98 6.18
C GLY A 17 17.55 17.47 6.76
N ALA A 18 16.81 18.34 7.44
CA ALA A 18 15.47 18.04 7.90
C ALA A 18 14.64 17.62 6.67
N CYS A 19 14.08 16.42 6.69
CA CYS A 19 13.20 15.97 5.62
C CYS A 19 11.83 16.65 5.74
N ASP A 20 11.19 16.87 4.60
CA ASP A 20 9.80 17.32 4.56
C ASP A 20 8.90 16.18 5.01
N ARG A 21 8.37 16.27 6.24
CA ARG A 21 7.62 15.17 6.88
C ARG A 21 6.26 15.01 6.23
N ARG A 22 6.01 13.79 5.78
CA ARG A 22 4.69 13.32 5.34
C ARG A 22 3.89 12.82 6.52
N GLU A 23 2.58 13.03 6.48
CA GLU A 23 1.67 12.44 7.43
C GLU A 23 1.63 10.91 7.27
N PRO A 24 1.73 10.15 8.35
CA PRO A 24 1.56 8.70 8.30
C PRO A 24 0.20 8.32 7.76
N THR A 25 0.14 7.20 7.03
CA THR A 25 -1.14 6.62 6.63
C THR A 25 -1.95 6.29 7.88
N ARG A 26 -3.21 6.73 7.88
CA ARG A 26 -4.13 6.54 9.01
C ARG A 26 -4.43 5.04 9.20
N GLU A 27 -4.33 4.59 10.44
CA GLU A 27 -4.81 3.27 10.83
C GLU A 27 -6.34 3.23 10.85
N THR A 28 -6.90 2.09 10.48
CA THR A 28 -8.33 1.80 10.64
C THR A 28 -8.51 0.49 11.41
N ASN A 29 -9.64 0.31 12.06
CA ASN A 29 -9.96 -0.99 12.64
C ASN A 29 -10.52 -1.91 11.54
N PRO A 30 -9.75 -2.93 11.09
CA PRO A 30 -10.16 -3.77 9.96
C PRO A 30 -11.16 -4.85 10.35
N GLY A 31 -11.49 -5.00 11.63
CA GLY A 31 -12.21 -6.16 12.14
C GLY A 31 -11.31 -7.39 12.36
N PRO A 32 -11.88 -8.53 12.75
CA PRO A 32 -11.15 -9.76 13.06
C PRO A 32 -10.81 -10.52 11.77
N HIS A 33 -9.84 -10.03 10.98
CA HIS A 33 -9.40 -10.73 9.77
C HIS A 33 -8.08 -11.46 10.00
N ASP A 34 -8.00 -12.68 9.49
CA ASP A 34 -6.76 -13.43 9.43
C ASP A 34 -5.98 -13.07 8.15
N TYR A 35 -4.85 -12.41 8.33
CA TYR A 35 -3.97 -12.02 7.23
C TYR A 35 -2.94 -13.09 6.88
N SER A 36 -2.90 -14.23 7.58
CA SER A 36 -1.85 -15.24 7.42
C SER A 36 -1.98 -16.12 6.17
N LEU A 37 -3.14 -16.11 5.50
CA LEU A 37 -3.49 -17.01 4.40
C LEU A 37 -3.23 -16.45 2.99
N GLY A 38 -2.43 -15.37 2.89
CA GLY A 38 -2.13 -14.75 1.59
C GLY A 38 -1.17 -15.57 0.73
N THR A 39 -1.38 -15.56 -0.59
CA THR A 39 -0.41 -16.09 -1.56
C THR A 39 0.66 -15.06 -1.90
N ALA A 40 1.88 -15.52 -2.20
CA ALA A 40 2.94 -14.66 -2.74
C ALA A 40 2.70 -14.25 -4.21
N ASP A 41 1.65 -14.77 -4.85
CA ASP A 41 1.28 -14.38 -6.20
C ASP A 41 0.63 -12.99 -6.19
N HIS A 42 1.17 -12.09 -7.00
CA HIS A 42 0.60 -10.77 -7.22
C HIS A 42 -0.57 -10.76 -8.21
N LYS A 43 -0.85 -11.89 -8.86
CA LYS A 43 -1.95 -12.06 -9.82
C LYS A 43 -3.06 -12.94 -9.20
N LEU A 44 -4.02 -12.30 -8.56
CA LEU A 44 -5.18 -12.96 -7.95
C LEU A 44 -6.34 -13.13 -8.93
N TRP A 45 -6.47 -12.22 -9.92
CA TRP A 45 -7.50 -12.31 -10.96
C TRP A 45 -6.96 -13.01 -12.20
N HIS A 46 -7.75 -13.94 -12.76
CA HIS A 46 -7.42 -14.71 -13.96
C HIS A 46 -8.53 -14.56 -15.00
N GLU A 47 -8.17 -14.79 -16.26
CA GLU A 47 -9.16 -14.84 -17.32
C GLU A 47 -10.19 -15.94 -17.06
N GLY A 48 -11.47 -15.55 -17.08
CA GLY A 48 -12.58 -16.45 -16.70
C GLY A 48 -13.11 -16.20 -15.29
N ASP A 49 -12.37 -15.48 -14.44
CA ASP A 49 -12.94 -14.99 -13.18
C ASP A 49 -14.03 -13.94 -13.48
N GLY A 50 -15.03 -13.92 -12.62
CA GLY A 50 -16.07 -12.88 -12.68
C GLY A 50 -15.54 -11.52 -12.25
N GLY A 51 -16.33 -10.46 -12.54
CA GLY A 51 -16.01 -9.09 -12.16
C GLY A 51 -15.00 -8.41 -13.09
N GLU A 52 -14.74 -7.14 -12.80
CA GLU A 52 -13.80 -6.31 -13.55
C GLU A 52 -12.41 -6.39 -12.93
N PRO A 53 -11.33 -6.57 -13.70
CA PRO A 53 -9.98 -6.60 -13.17
C PRO A 53 -9.57 -5.23 -12.63
N LEU A 54 -8.87 -5.25 -11.48
CA LEU A 54 -8.26 -4.09 -10.83
C LEU A 54 -6.74 -4.23 -10.82
N PHE A 55 -6.06 -3.35 -11.54
CA PHE A 55 -4.61 -3.16 -11.47
C PHE A 55 -4.32 -2.20 -10.32
N PHE A 56 -3.70 -2.70 -9.27
CA PHE A 56 -3.30 -1.89 -8.12
C PHE A 56 -1.79 -1.71 -8.09
N ARG A 57 -1.33 -0.47 -7.93
CA ARG A 57 0.07 -0.11 -7.75
C ARG A 57 0.23 0.67 -6.47
N ALA A 58 1.22 0.36 -5.66
CA ALA A 58 1.49 1.15 -4.49
C ALA A 58 2.99 1.29 -4.20
N ARG A 59 3.30 2.24 -3.32
CA ARG A 59 4.63 2.41 -2.74
C ARG A 59 4.51 2.47 -1.22
N VAL A 60 5.48 1.88 -0.55
CA VAL A 60 5.65 2.01 0.90
C VAL A 60 6.81 2.97 1.14
N LEU A 61 6.52 4.05 1.84
CA LEU A 61 7.45 5.13 2.15
C LEU A 61 7.56 5.32 3.66
N ASP A 62 8.65 5.91 4.14
CA ASP A 62 8.72 6.43 5.50
C ASP A 62 8.16 7.87 5.56
N THR A 63 8.10 8.45 6.75
CA THR A 63 7.64 9.84 6.96
C THR A 63 8.52 10.90 6.30
N CYS A 64 9.69 10.54 5.80
CA CYS A 64 10.56 11.41 5.00
C CYS A 64 10.40 11.18 3.49
N GLY A 65 9.45 10.35 3.06
CA GLY A 65 9.23 10.01 1.67
C GLY A 65 10.28 9.07 1.08
N ARG A 66 11.12 8.47 1.91
CA ARG A 66 12.12 7.49 1.46
C ARG A 66 11.47 6.12 1.27
N PRO A 67 11.85 5.35 0.23
CA PRO A 67 11.35 4.00 0.02
C PRO A 67 11.62 3.08 1.21
N VAL A 68 10.62 2.28 1.59
CA VAL A 68 10.76 1.19 2.54
C VAL A 68 10.78 -0.11 1.76
N ALA A 69 11.98 -0.62 1.50
CA ALA A 69 12.18 -1.89 0.81
C ALA A 69 12.00 -3.07 1.78
N GLY A 70 11.49 -4.21 1.29
CA GLY A 70 11.29 -5.40 2.12
C GLY A 70 10.14 -5.29 3.12
N ALA A 71 9.23 -4.34 2.93
CA ALA A 71 8.01 -4.29 3.72
C ALA A 71 7.08 -5.43 3.28
N ARG A 72 6.69 -6.29 4.22
CA ARG A 72 5.70 -7.34 4.00
C ARG A 72 4.31 -6.70 3.94
N VAL A 73 3.59 -6.95 2.87
CA VAL A 73 2.27 -6.36 2.58
C VAL A 73 1.25 -7.49 2.46
N GLN A 74 0.47 -7.66 3.49
CA GLN A 74 -0.62 -8.63 3.53
C GLN A 74 -1.93 -7.95 3.17
N ILE A 75 -2.63 -8.53 2.20
CA ILE A 75 -3.80 -7.93 1.56
C ILE A 75 -4.95 -8.91 1.63
N LEU A 76 -6.14 -8.37 1.85
CA LEU A 76 -7.36 -9.15 1.74
C LEU A 76 -8.52 -8.23 1.34
N HIS A 77 -9.45 -8.76 0.54
CA HIS A 77 -10.68 -8.05 0.19
C HIS A 77 -11.79 -9.03 -0.21
N ALA A 78 -12.99 -8.50 -0.38
CA ALA A 78 -14.15 -9.24 -0.86
C ALA A 78 -14.07 -9.50 -2.37
N ASN A 79 -14.80 -10.46 -2.87
CA ASN A 79 -15.03 -10.66 -4.30
C ASN A 79 -15.90 -9.53 -4.90
N GLN A 80 -16.23 -9.63 -6.19
CA GLN A 80 -17.07 -8.64 -6.89
C GLN A 80 -18.51 -8.52 -6.34
N HIS A 81 -18.96 -9.47 -5.52
CA HIS A 81 -20.28 -9.48 -4.90
C HIS A 81 -20.27 -8.99 -3.45
N GLY A 82 -19.09 -8.68 -2.90
CA GLY A 82 -18.95 -8.24 -1.52
C GLY A 82 -18.72 -9.40 -0.52
N ASP A 83 -18.51 -10.63 -1.00
CA ASP A 83 -18.30 -11.79 -0.15
C ASP A 83 -16.81 -12.03 0.12
N HIS A 84 -16.47 -12.33 1.37
CA HIS A 84 -15.13 -12.74 1.77
C HIS A 84 -14.98 -14.27 1.61
N GLU A 85 -14.18 -14.67 0.64
CA GLU A 85 -13.82 -16.06 0.40
C GLU A 85 -12.59 -16.45 1.24
N ALA A 86 -12.59 -17.63 1.86
CA ALA A 86 -11.54 -18.03 2.80
C ALA A 86 -10.15 -18.09 2.15
N ASP A 87 -10.06 -18.56 0.90
CA ASP A 87 -8.79 -18.90 0.24
C ASP A 87 -8.50 -18.04 -0.99
N ARG A 88 -9.33 -17.02 -1.26
CA ARG A 88 -9.16 -16.15 -2.44
C ARG A 88 -9.08 -14.67 -2.04
N TRP A 89 -8.62 -13.87 -2.98
CA TRP A 89 -8.52 -12.42 -2.87
C TRP A 89 -7.62 -11.98 -1.70
N ARG A 90 -6.56 -12.78 -1.50
CA ARG A 90 -5.56 -12.59 -0.45
C ARG A 90 -4.17 -12.66 -1.03
N ALA A 91 -3.31 -11.72 -0.68
CA ALA A 91 -1.91 -11.71 -1.07
C ALA A 91 -1.00 -11.45 0.12
N ASP A 92 0.22 -11.97 0.03
CA ASP A 92 1.31 -11.74 0.97
C ASP A 92 2.54 -11.37 0.14
N LEU A 93 2.69 -10.07 -0.13
CA LEU A 93 3.67 -9.50 -1.03
C LEU A 93 4.80 -8.82 -0.26
N GLU A 94 5.86 -8.49 -0.97
CA GLU A 94 6.97 -7.70 -0.43
C GLU A 94 7.25 -6.50 -1.33
N SER A 95 7.50 -5.34 -0.74
CA SER A 95 7.90 -4.15 -1.48
C SER A 95 9.34 -4.28 -2.00
N ASP A 96 9.56 -3.86 -3.23
CA ASP A 96 10.88 -3.88 -3.87
C ASP A 96 11.83 -2.78 -3.32
N HIS A 97 13.03 -2.68 -3.89
CA HIS A 97 14.04 -1.69 -3.51
C HIS A 97 13.58 -0.23 -3.65
N SER A 98 12.56 0.04 -4.47
CA SER A 98 11.94 1.36 -4.62
C SER A 98 10.73 1.55 -3.70
N GLY A 99 10.44 0.59 -2.81
CA GLY A 99 9.26 0.54 -1.97
C GLY A 99 7.99 0.14 -2.72
N ALA A 100 8.07 -0.23 -4.00
CA ALA A 100 6.91 -0.50 -4.83
C ALA A 100 6.44 -1.96 -4.72
N PHE A 101 5.14 -2.15 -4.88
CA PHE A 101 4.51 -3.44 -5.16
C PHE A 101 3.29 -3.24 -6.06
N THR A 102 2.90 -4.31 -6.73
CA THR A 102 1.75 -4.33 -7.63
C THR A 102 0.89 -5.56 -7.39
N MET A 103 -0.39 -5.46 -7.72
CA MET A 103 -1.34 -6.56 -7.65
C MET A 103 -2.36 -6.45 -8.78
N LEU A 104 -2.69 -7.57 -9.39
CA LEU A 104 -3.85 -7.70 -10.26
C LEU A 104 -4.92 -8.51 -9.52
N THR A 105 -6.07 -7.90 -9.28
CA THR A 105 -7.17 -8.54 -8.54
C THR A 105 -8.51 -8.19 -9.16
N VAL A 106 -9.62 -8.60 -8.53
CA VAL A 106 -10.97 -8.16 -8.91
C VAL A 106 -11.31 -6.84 -8.22
N PHE A 107 -12.03 -5.96 -8.91
CA PHE A 107 -12.65 -4.81 -8.27
C PHE A 107 -13.69 -5.29 -7.26
N PRO A 108 -13.51 -5.01 -5.95
CA PRO A 108 -14.38 -5.58 -4.92
C PRO A 108 -15.79 -5.01 -4.97
N GLY A 109 -16.76 -5.82 -4.55
CA GLY A 109 -18.11 -5.37 -4.23
C GLY A 109 -18.18 -4.67 -2.87
N ASP A 110 -19.35 -4.06 -2.56
CA ASP A 110 -19.61 -3.57 -1.22
C ASP A 110 -19.88 -4.75 -0.26
N THR A 111 -19.52 -4.58 0.99
CA THR A 111 -19.71 -5.61 2.01
C THR A 111 -20.79 -5.15 2.98
N GLY A 112 -22.05 -5.54 2.70
CA GLY A 112 -23.17 -5.24 3.61
C GLY A 112 -23.44 -3.75 3.82
N GLY A 113 -23.27 -2.93 2.78
CA GLY A 113 -23.47 -1.48 2.82
C GLY A 113 -22.25 -0.68 3.29
N ILE A 114 -21.12 -1.37 3.53
CA ILE A 114 -19.82 -0.70 3.76
C ILE A 114 -19.21 -0.41 2.40
N ALA A 115 -18.70 0.81 2.19
CA ALA A 115 -17.99 1.21 0.98
C ALA A 115 -16.97 0.17 0.53
N ARG A 116 -16.84 -0.04 -0.77
CA ARG A 116 -15.86 -0.95 -1.34
C ARG A 116 -14.47 -0.63 -0.82
N HIS A 117 -13.74 -1.65 -0.40
CA HIS A 117 -12.43 -1.45 0.21
C HIS A 117 -11.51 -2.66 0.09
N ILE A 118 -10.24 -2.41 0.29
CA ILE A 118 -9.19 -3.43 0.39
C ILE A 118 -8.50 -3.26 1.73
N HIS A 119 -8.31 -4.34 2.46
CA HIS A 119 -7.59 -4.37 3.73
C HIS A 119 -6.10 -4.58 3.51
N PHE A 120 -5.30 -3.88 4.29
CA PHE A 120 -3.84 -3.98 4.29
C PHE A 120 -3.30 -4.13 5.70
N MET A 121 -2.37 -5.06 5.89
CA MET A 121 -1.47 -5.09 7.02
C MET A 121 -0.04 -5.03 6.52
N ILE A 122 0.68 -3.96 6.87
CA ILE A 122 2.05 -3.72 6.41
C ILE A 122 2.99 -3.77 7.61
N THR A 123 4.01 -4.63 7.52
CA THR A 123 5.00 -4.84 8.57
C THR A 123 6.41 -4.65 8.05
N HIS A 124 7.27 -4.04 8.86
CA HIS A 124 8.69 -3.89 8.58
C HIS A 124 9.49 -3.83 9.87
N SER A 125 10.73 -4.32 9.87
CA SER A 125 11.58 -4.40 11.09
C SER A 125 11.83 -3.04 11.74
N ALA A 126 12.04 -1.98 10.93
CA ALA A 126 12.37 -0.62 11.40
C ALA A 126 11.15 0.31 11.53
N HIS A 127 9.93 -0.15 11.20
CA HIS A 127 8.73 0.67 11.21
C HIS A 127 7.62 0.05 12.06
N ARG A 128 6.73 0.89 12.56
CA ARG A 128 5.50 0.42 13.22
C ARG A 128 4.62 -0.29 12.21
N GLN A 129 3.94 -1.34 12.65
CA GLN A 129 2.92 -2.00 11.86
C GLN A 129 1.82 -1.02 11.50
N LEU A 130 1.38 -1.06 10.26
CA LEU A 130 0.20 -0.33 9.79
C LEU A 130 -0.90 -1.35 9.47
N VAL A 131 -2.08 -1.16 10.07
CA VAL A 131 -3.30 -1.88 9.68
C VAL A 131 -4.32 -0.85 9.21
N THR A 132 -4.74 -0.96 7.95
CA THR A 132 -5.62 0.03 7.35
C THR A 132 -6.53 -0.58 6.28
N ARG A 133 -7.50 0.22 5.82
CA ARG A 133 -8.32 -0.05 4.65
C ARG A 133 -8.16 1.09 3.66
N LEU A 134 -8.07 0.77 2.40
CA LEU A 134 -8.20 1.77 1.33
C LEU A 134 -9.55 1.62 0.67
N PHE A 135 -10.18 2.75 0.44
CA PHE A 135 -11.49 2.89 -0.18
C PHE A 135 -11.36 3.43 -1.61
N PHE A 136 -12.47 3.59 -2.29
CA PHE A 136 -12.48 4.17 -3.64
C PHE A 136 -13.25 5.49 -3.63
N LYS A 137 -12.68 6.52 -4.28
CA LYS A 137 -13.35 7.83 -4.42
C LYS A 137 -14.68 7.65 -5.15
N ASN A 138 -15.64 8.46 -4.74
CA ASN A 138 -17.01 8.46 -5.31
C ASN A 138 -17.79 7.15 -5.05
N ASP A 139 -17.29 6.27 -4.17
CA ASP A 139 -18.13 5.16 -3.71
C ASP A 139 -19.30 5.69 -2.88
N PRO A 140 -20.56 5.29 -3.19
CA PRO A 140 -21.73 5.81 -2.48
C PRO A 140 -21.76 5.54 -0.97
N GLY A 141 -21.05 4.51 -0.52
CA GLY A 141 -20.94 4.13 0.88
C GLY A 141 -19.75 4.78 1.61
N LEU A 142 -18.99 5.68 0.94
CA LEU A 142 -17.81 6.29 1.56
C LEU A 142 -18.21 7.33 2.61
N ASP A 143 -17.82 7.08 3.85
CA ASP A 143 -18.05 8.00 4.96
C ASP A 143 -17.18 9.26 4.85
N HIS A 144 -17.72 10.38 5.30
CA HIS A 144 -16.96 11.61 5.47
C HIS A 144 -15.84 11.43 6.52
N GLY A 145 -14.67 11.95 6.22
CA GLY A 145 -13.50 11.91 7.11
C GLY A 145 -12.54 10.76 6.88
N ILE A 146 -12.79 9.90 5.86
CA ILE A 146 -11.85 8.86 5.42
C ILE A 146 -11.35 9.09 3.99
N GLU A 147 -11.57 10.28 3.42
CA GLU A 147 -11.19 10.64 2.06
C GLU A 147 -9.68 10.50 1.79
N ALA A 148 -8.87 10.69 2.84
CA ALA A 148 -7.42 10.47 2.76
C ALA A 148 -7.02 9.01 2.48
N LEU A 149 -7.94 8.07 2.73
CA LEU A 149 -7.79 6.64 2.44
C LEU A 149 -8.51 6.22 1.15
N ALA A 150 -9.06 7.17 0.39
CA ALA A 150 -9.80 6.90 -0.82
C ALA A 150 -8.92 7.05 -2.07
N MET A 151 -8.76 5.96 -2.80
CA MET A 151 -8.04 5.90 -4.07
C MET A 151 -8.87 6.46 -5.20
N VAL A 152 -8.23 7.12 -6.16
CA VAL A 152 -8.84 7.45 -7.45
C VAL A 152 -8.81 6.19 -8.31
N LEU A 153 -9.97 5.87 -8.91
CA LEU A 153 -10.06 4.84 -9.93
C LEU A 153 -9.96 5.49 -11.30
N GLU A 154 -9.09 4.96 -12.12
CA GLU A 154 -9.00 5.26 -13.54
C GLU A 154 -9.57 4.08 -14.32
N GLU A 155 -10.59 4.33 -15.15
CA GLU A 155 -11.07 3.34 -16.08
C GLU A 155 -10.07 3.19 -17.22
N ILE A 156 -9.63 1.97 -17.47
CA ILE A 156 -8.71 1.63 -18.55
C ILE A 156 -9.31 0.52 -19.42
N GLU A 157 -8.86 0.43 -20.66
CA GLU A 157 -9.12 -0.72 -21.52
C GLU A 157 -7.85 -1.56 -21.63
N ARG A 158 -7.96 -2.84 -21.35
CA ARG A 158 -6.87 -3.79 -21.49
C ARG A 158 -7.39 -5.12 -22.04
N ASP A 159 -6.72 -5.61 -23.09
CA ASP A 159 -7.09 -6.85 -23.76
C ASP A 159 -8.57 -6.85 -24.24
N ASN A 160 -9.03 -5.68 -24.77
CA ASN A 160 -10.41 -5.42 -25.19
C ASN A 160 -11.45 -5.61 -24.07
N ARG A 161 -11.07 -5.35 -22.84
CA ARG A 161 -11.94 -5.41 -21.66
C ARG A 161 -11.80 -4.15 -20.82
N LYS A 162 -12.89 -3.75 -20.21
CA LYS A 162 -12.89 -2.75 -19.16
C LYS A 162 -12.09 -3.27 -17.97
N ALA A 163 -11.22 -2.43 -17.44
CA ALA A 163 -10.45 -2.69 -16.24
C ALA A 163 -10.28 -1.39 -15.45
N TRP A 164 -9.83 -1.53 -14.21
CA TRP A 164 -9.57 -0.41 -13.31
C TRP A 164 -8.09 -0.32 -12.99
N LEU A 165 -7.60 0.89 -12.84
CA LEU A 165 -6.29 1.19 -12.29
C LEU A 165 -6.45 2.04 -11.04
N ALA A 166 -5.80 1.63 -9.95
CA ALA A 166 -5.70 2.41 -8.73
C ALA A 166 -4.26 2.49 -8.27
N SER A 167 -3.91 3.57 -7.58
CA SER A 167 -2.59 3.75 -6.98
C SER A 167 -2.67 4.39 -5.61
N TYR A 168 -1.69 4.06 -4.73
CA TYR A 168 -1.61 4.63 -3.39
C TYR A 168 -0.17 4.68 -2.87
N GLU A 169 0.12 5.65 -1.98
CA GLU A 169 1.38 5.71 -1.23
C GLU A 169 1.11 5.50 0.26
N PHE A 170 1.60 4.39 0.81
CA PHE A 170 1.57 4.13 2.23
C PHE A 170 2.74 4.82 2.90
N VAL A 171 2.48 5.54 3.99
CA VAL A 171 3.52 6.20 4.79
C VAL A 171 3.59 5.54 6.15
N LEU A 172 4.72 4.89 6.45
CA LEU A 172 4.96 4.20 7.70
C LEU A 172 5.68 5.09 8.71
N THR A 173 5.28 4.96 9.99
CA THR A 173 5.97 5.60 11.11
C THR A 173 7.19 4.77 11.51
N PRO A 174 8.40 5.33 11.59
CA PRO A 174 9.55 4.66 12.19
C PRO A 174 9.29 4.22 13.65
N LYS A 175 9.97 3.15 14.11
CA LYS A 175 9.96 2.69 15.51
C LYS A 175 10.78 3.60 16.39
#